data_509791f7c02314c7c720f18e4d80ff13
#
_entry.id   509791f7c02314c7c720f18e4d80ff13
#
_cell.length_a   1.000
_cell.length_b   1.000
_cell.length_c   1.000
_cell.angle_alpha   90.00
_cell.angle_beta   90.00
_cell.angle_gamma   90.00
#
_symmetry.space_group_name_H-M   'P 1'
#
loop_
_entity.id
_entity.type
_entity.pdbx_description
1 polymer ?
#
loop_
_entity_poly.entity_id
_entity_poly.type
_entity_poly.pdbx_seq_one_letter_code
_entity_poly.pdbx_strand_id
1 'polypeptide(L)'
;MKVLVLGAVLSAILVVPCTAQDAPLKIGPTVVRFDFQRAELSPPRWGFEVAEDGQGRYYENTTVEPAGAPDAPENRWQSVHISAATMALLKAGSARHGDRCETAAKNIAQTGKKTLSYWHDDVPWTCEFNYSDDEGVMKTANAFQAMAETIQMGEKLAHDHRFDRLSLDADMQILEESVKAGRAIEVENIAAVLQSVADDEHVIDRARRRASRLLQDVGVSASQ
;
A
#
# COMPACT_ATOMS: atom_id res chain seq x y z
N MET A 1 -26.18 -61.59 -33.02
CA MET A 1 -25.52 -61.19 -31.77
C MET A 1 -24.70 -59.90 -32.00
N LYS A 2 -25.16 -58.78 -31.53
CA LYS A 2 -24.41 -57.49 -31.64
C LYS A 2 -23.86 -57.20 -30.27
N VAL A 3 -22.52 -57.11 -30.13
CA VAL A 3 -21.84 -56.77 -28.93
C VAL A 3 -21.66 -55.25 -28.92
N LEU A 4 -22.24 -54.58 -27.92
CA LEU A 4 -22.09 -53.15 -27.66
C LEU A 4 -20.89 -52.96 -26.72
N VAL A 5 -19.83 -52.30 -27.19
CA VAL A 5 -18.69 -51.92 -26.36
C VAL A 5 -18.95 -50.51 -25.81
N LEU A 6 -19.20 -50.41 -24.52
CA LEU A 6 -19.32 -49.13 -23.80
C LEU A 6 -17.92 -48.63 -23.45
N GLY A 7 -17.45 -47.57 -24.11
CA GLY A 7 -16.21 -46.89 -23.76
C GLY A 7 -16.44 -45.87 -22.63
N ALA A 8 -15.87 -46.13 -21.47
CA ALA A 8 -15.84 -45.18 -20.35
C ALA A 8 -14.71 -44.15 -20.59
N VAL A 9 -15.08 -42.89 -20.77
CA VAL A 9 -14.14 -41.77 -20.85
C VAL A 9 -13.87 -41.30 -19.42
N LEU A 10 -12.68 -41.57 -18.90
CA LEU A 10 -12.21 -41.08 -17.62
C LEU A 10 -11.67 -39.66 -17.80
N SER A 11 -12.45 -38.63 -17.44
CA SER A 11 -11.98 -37.25 -17.40
C SER A 11 -11.12 -37.03 -16.14
N ALA A 12 -9.81 -36.95 -16.30
CA ALA A 12 -8.89 -36.56 -15.24
C ALA A 12 -9.00 -35.05 -15.02
N ILE A 13 -9.58 -34.66 -13.90
CA ILE A 13 -9.57 -33.27 -13.43
C ILE A 13 -8.17 -32.98 -12.85
N LEU A 14 -7.36 -32.23 -13.60
CA LEU A 14 -6.11 -31.68 -13.13
C LEU A 14 -6.43 -30.54 -12.14
N VAL A 15 -6.39 -30.86 -10.85
CA VAL A 15 -6.36 -29.86 -9.79
C VAL A 15 -4.96 -29.23 -9.79
N VAL A 16 -4.84 -28.04 -10.36
CA VAL A 16 -3.64 -27.23 -10.27
C VAL A 16 -3.65 -26.61 -8.86
N PRO A 17 -2.69 -26.93 -7.98
CA PRO A 17 -2.56 -26.23 -6.72
C PRO A 17 -2.10 -24.81 -7.01
N CYS A 18 -2.98 -23.83 -6.85
CA CYS A 18 -2.64 -22.40 -6.89
C CYS A 18 -2.00 -22.02 -5.54
N THR A 19 -0.72 -22.36 -5.36
CA THR A 19 0.12 -21.80 -4.32
C THR A 19 1.07 -20.81 -4.98
N ALA A 20 0.54 -19.67 -5.40
CA ALA A 20 1.37 -18.50 -5.59
C ALA A 20 1.62 -17.91 -4.20
N GLN A 21 2.61 -18.43 -3.48
CA GLN A 21 3.36 -17.64 -2.54
C GLN A 21 4.16 -16.67 -3.39
N ASP A 22 3.69 -15.42 -3.47
CA ASP A 22 4.44 -14.37 -4.11
C ASP A 22 5.80 -14.26 -3.43
N ALA A 23 6.85 -14.70 -4.13
CA ALA A 23 8.22 -14.47 -3.69
C ALA A 23 8.36 -12.93 -3.53
N PRO A 24 8.99 -12.47 -2.45
CA PRO A 24 9.13 -11.03 -2.22
C PRO A 24 9.72 -10.38 -3.46
N LEU A 25 9.00 -9.39 -4.01
CA LEU A 25 9.44 -8.71 -5.21
C LEU A 25 10.82 -8.14 -4.96
N LYS A 26 11.80 -8.50 -5.81
CA LYS A 26 13.12 -7.90 -5.75
C LYS A 26 13.01 -6.49 -6.30
N ILE A 27 13.01 -5.52 -5.40
CA ILE A 27 13.22 -4.12 -5.76
C ILE A 27 14.74 -3.87 -5.93
N GLY A 28 15.09 -2.80 -6.64
CA GLY A 28 16.47 -2.30 -6.71
C GLY A 28 17.01 -1.89 -5.32
N PRO A 29 18.23 -1.35 -5.24
CA PRO A 29 18.75 -0.85 -3.97
C PRO A 29 17.78 0.13 -3.33
N THR A 30 17.42 -0.14 -2.07
CA THR A 30 16.52 0.74 -1.31
C THR A 30 17.21 2.07 -1.05
N VAL A 31 16.56 3.18 -1.39
CA VAL A 31 17.07 4.54 -1.14
C VAL A 31 16.33 5.24 -0.02
N VAL A 32 15.08 4.84 0.26
CA VAL A 32 14.32 5.32 1.41
C VAL A 32 13.46 4.20 1.98
N ARG A 33 13.38 4.15 3.30
CA ARG A 33 12.53 3.24 4.05
C ARG A 33 11.78 4.01 5.12
N PHE A 34 10.53 3.64 5.33
CA PHE A 34 9.70 4.18 6.39
C PHE A 34 9.00 3.04 7.13
N ASP A 35 9.09 3.05 8.45
CA ASP A 35 8.38 2.15 9.36
C ASP A 35 7.46 2.96 10.27
N PHE A 36 6.25 2.48 10.46
CA PHE A 36 5.29 3.00 11.42
C PHE A 36 4.83 1.91 12.37
N GLN A 37 4.74 2.23 13.66
CA GLN A 37 4.28 1.29 14.68
C GLN A 37 3.38 1.98 15.69
N ARG A 38 2.17 1.42 15.88
CA ARG A 38 1.24 1.81 16.93
C ARG A 38 0.31 0.65 17.28
N ALA A 39 0.44 0.15 18.50
CA ALA A 39 -0.22 -1.08 18.96
C ALA A 39 -1.76 -1.05 18.89
N GLU A 40 -2.36 0.15 19.02
CA GLU A 40 -3.80 0.33 19.05
C GLU A 40 -4.45 0.39 17.65
N LEU A 41 -3.64 0.36 16.58
CA LEU A 41 -4.14 0.39 15.21
C LEU A 41 -4.23 -1.02 14.60
N SER A 42 -4.93 -1.12 13.50
CA SER A 42 -4.99 -2.31 12.65
C SER A 42 -4.74 -1.88 11.20
N PRO A 43 -3.61 -2.28 10.60
CA PRO A 43 -2.50 -3.04 11.19
C PRO A 43 -1.71 -2.21 12.23
N PRO A 44 -1.16 -2.85 13.28
CA PRO A 44 -0.39 -2.15 14.31
C PRO A 44 1.01 -1.74 13.84
N ARG A 45 1.51 -2.35 12.76
CA ARG A 45 2.78 -2.03 12.12
C ARG A 45 2.67 -2.14 10.61
N TRP A 46 3.25 -1.16 9.93
CA TRP A 46 3.36 -1.15 8.47
C TRP A 46 4.57 -0.31 8.05
N GLY A 47 4.97 -0.43 6.80
CA GLY A 47 6.06 0.37 6.27
C GLY A 47 6.25 0.24 4.77
N PHE A 48 7.24 0.97 4.28
CA PHE A 48 7.63 1.02 2.87
C PHE A 48 9.12 0.85 2.71
N GLU A 49 9.50 0.22 1.63
CA GLU A 49 10.84 0.27 1.07
C GLU A 49 10.75 0.72 -0.38
N VAL A 50 11.53 1.72 -0.75
CA VAL A 50 11.46 2.36 -2.07
C VAL A 50 12.85 2.42 -2.68
N ALA A 51 12.98 1.97 -3.93
CA ALA A 51 14.18 2.07 -4.73
C ALA A 51 14.23 3.41 -5.49
N GLU A 52 15.37 3.71 -6.10
CA GLU A 52 15.60 4.99 -6.77
C GLU A 52 14.70 5.22 -7.98
N ASP A 53 14.28 4.16 -8.66
CA ASP A 53 13.39 4.18 -9.82
C ASP A 53 11.89 4.33 -9.45
N GLY A 54 11.57 4.46 -8.17
CA GLY A 54 10.20 4.53 -7.67
C GLY A 54 9.50 3.19 -7.50
N GLN A 55 10.16 2.07 -7.84
CA GLN A 55 9.66 0.76 -7.47
C GLN A 55 9.80 0.57 -5.97
N GLY A 56 8.79 0.01 -5.34
CA GLY A 56 8.79 -0.19 -3.91
C GLY A 56 7.93 -1.35 -3.47
N ARG A 57 7.95 -1.58 -2.19
CA ARG A 57 7.07 -2.54 -1.52
C ARG A 57 6.50 -1.93 -0.24
N TYR A 58 5.22 -2.14 -0.05
CA TYR A 58 4.51 -1.89 1.20
C TYR A 58 4.45 -3.19 1.98
N TYR A 59 4.58 -3.12 3.28
CA TYR A 59 4.34 -4.27 4.15
C TYR A 59 3.49 -3.87 5.36
N GLU A 60 2.73 -4.82 5.85
CA GLU A 60 2.01 -4.73 7.10
C GLU A 60 2.19 -5.98 7.93
N ASN A 61 2.11 -5.83 9.25
CA ASN A 61 2.18 -6.91 10.20
C ASN A 61 1.01 -6.77 11.19
N THR A 62 0.36 -7.88 11.48
CA THR A 62 -0.75 -7.95 12.45
C THR A 62 -0.27 -8.09 13.89
N THR A 63 1.02 -8.28 14.11
CA THR A 63 1.63 -8.43 15.43
C THR A 63 2.48 -7.22 15.79
N VAL A 64 2.51 -6.86 17.08
CA VAL A 64 3.30 -5.74 17.64
C VAL A 64 4.68 -6.19 18.09
N GLU A 65 4.96 -7.49 18.04
CA GLU A 65 6.22 -8.08 18.51
C GLU A 65 7.45 -7.43 17.88
N PRO A 66 8.59 -7.42 18.64
CA PRO A 66 9.69 -6.52 18.39
C PRO A 66 10.14 -6.58 16.94
N ALA A 67 10.47 -5.43 16.44
CA ALA A 67 10.92 -5.16 15.09
C ALA A 67 11.64 -6.36 14.46
N GLY A 68 10.88 -7.35 14.01
CA GLY A 68 11.35 -8.34 13.08
C GLY A 68 11.95 -7.62 11.89
N ALA A 69 12.98 -8.19 11.29
CA ALA A 69 13.50 -7.66 10.04
C ALA A 69 12.33 -7.43 9.06
N PRO A 70 12.45 -6.49 8.12
CA PRO A 70 11.44 -6.27 7.07
C PRO A 70 11.02 -7.58 6.39
N ASP A 71 11.92 -8.53 6.29
CA ASP A 71 11.70 -9.84 5.67
C ASP A 71 11.09 -10.88 6.63
N ALA A 72 10.53 -10.46 7.77
CA ALA A 72 9.85 -11.37 8.66
C ALA A 72 8.71 -12.10 7.93
N PRO A 73 8.59 -13.43 8.07
CA PRO A 73 7.63 -14.23 7.31
C PRO A 73 6.16 -13.90 7.62
N GLU A 74 5.90 -13.23 8.73
CA GLU A 74 4.58 -12.74 9.12
C GLU A 74 4.19 -11.42 8.42
N ASN A 75 5.10 -10.76 7.72
CA ASN A 75 4.78 -9.55 6.96
C ASN A 75 4.01 -9.90 5.67
N ARG A 76 2.90 -9.23 5.48
CA ARG A 76 2.19 -9.25 4.20
C ARG A 76 2.76 -8.16 3.30
N TRP A 77 3.19 -8.52 2.10
CA TRP A 77 3.84 -7.63 1.15
C TRP A 77 2.96 -7.28 -0.03
N GLN A 78 3.02 -6.04 -0.47
CA GLN A 78 2.41 -5.57 -1.70
C GLN A 78 3.42 -4.72 -2.48
N SER A 79 3.52 -4.96 -3.80
CA SER A 79 4.28 -4.10 -4.70
C SER A 79 3.61 -2.75 -4.83
N VAL A 80 4.41 -1.68 -4.84
CA VAL A 80 3.93 -0.32 -5.05
C VAL A 80 4.81 0.38 -6.08
N HIS A 81 4.21 1.31 -6.78
CA HIS A 81 4.92 2.26 -7.63
C HIS A 81 4.73 3.67 -7.09
N ILE A 82 5.83 4.40 -6.98
CA ILE A 82 5.84 5.76 -6.46
C ILE A 82 6.09 6.71 -7.63
N SER A 83 5.20 7.67 -7.82
CA SER A 83 5.31 8.64 -8.91
C SER A 83 6.57 9.51 -8.79
N ALA A 84 7.05 10.05 -9.90
CA ALA A 84 8.21 10.94 -9.91
C ALA A 84 8.01 12.17 -9.01
N ALA A 85 6.79 12.66 -8.88
CA ALA A 85 6.46 13.80 -8.02
C ALA A 85 6.65 13.44 -6.53
N THR A 86 6.12 12.30 -6.11
CA THR A 86 6.29 11.81 -4.74
C THR A 86 7.75 11.45 -4.46
N MET A 87 8.45 10.80 -5.42
CA MET A 87 9.88 10.54 -5.29
C MET A 87 10.70 11.83 -5.09
N ALA A 88 10.38 12.91 -5.82
CA ALA A 88 11.03 14.20 -5.63
C ALA A 88 10.79 14.77 -4.22
N LEU A 89 9.57 14.60 -3.68
CA LEU A 89 9.25 15.00 -2.31
C LEU A 89 10.06 14.18 -1.28
N LEU A 90 10.13 12.85 -1.43
CA LEU A 90 10.90 11.98 -0.55
C LEU A 90 12.39 12.33 -0.58
N LYS A 91 12.96 12.54 -1.77
CA LYS A 91 14.37 12.94 -1.94
C LYS A 91 14.65 14.34 -1.37
N ALA A 92 13.73 15.29 -1.50
CA ALA A 92 13.89 16.62 -0.91
C ALA A 92 13.89 16.58 0.62
N GLY A 93 13.16 15.64 1.23
CA GLY A 93 13.23 15.34 2.65
C GLY A 93 14.63 14.91 3.08
N SER A 94 15.31 14.06 2.29
CA SER A 94 16.65 13.55 2.61
C SER A 94 17.77 14.61 2.52
N ALA A 95 17.61 15.63 1.68
CA ALA A 95 18.68 16.60 1.37
C ALA A 95 18.95 17.61 2.49
N ARG A 96 18.08 17.74 3.48
CA ARG A 96 18.12 18.78 4.52
C ARG A 96 18.61 18.30 5.88
N HIS A 97 18.81 16.99 6.03
CA HIS A 97 19.14 16.42 7.32
C HIS A 97 20.64 16.31 7.43
N GLY A 98 21.23 17.28 8.14
CA GLY A 98 22.49 17.04 8.81
C GLY A 98 22.35 15.82 9.74
N ASP A 99 23.42 15.40 10.39
CA ASP A 99 23.51 14.19 11.24
C ASP A 99 22.51 14.12 12.42
N ARG A 100 21.51 15.00 12.48
CA ARG A 100 20.56 15.10 13.60
C ARG A 100 19.12 14.91 13.17
N CYS A 101 18.49 13.90 13.74
CA CYS A 101 17.05 13.76 13.80
C CYS A 101 16.53 14.66 14.94
N GLU A 102 15.90 15.78 14.60
CA GLU A 102 15.28 16.64 15.61
C GLU A 102 13.92 16.03 16.00
N THR A 103 13.88 15.49 17.21
CA THR A 103 12.61 15.06 17.80
C THR A 103 12.01 16.22 18.58
N ALA A 104 10.70 16.42 18.47
CA ALA A 104 10.00 17.48 19.17
C ALA A 104 10.22 17.42 20.69
N ALA A 105 10.42 18.59 21.26
CA ALA A 105 10.50 18.74 22.71
C ALA A 105 9.15 18.37 23.38
N LYS A 106 9.25 17.82 24.56
CA LYS A 106 8.28 17.36 25.58
C LYS A 106 6.79 17.67 25.37
N ASN A 107 5.96 16.67 25.66
CA ASN A 107 4.48 16.71 25.80
C ASN A 107 3.66 16.62 24.50
N ILE A 108 4.17 15.99 23.46
CA ILE A 108 3.37 15.63 22.27
C ILE A 108 2.64 14.31 22.53
N ALA A 109 1.35 14.26 22.17
CA ALA A 109 0.57 13.03 22.23
C ALA A 109 1.26 11.91 21.42
N GLN A 110 1.24 10.71 21.95
CA GLN A 110 1.82 9.56 21.25
C GLN A 110 0.98 9.24 20.02
N THR A 111 1.47 9.59 18.85
CA THR A 111 0.82 9.35 17.55
C THR A 111 1.33 8.12 16.82
N GLY A 112 2.22 7.36 17.46
CA GLY A 112 2.90 6.19 16.92
C GLY A 112 4.39 6.44 16.69
N LYS A 113 5.18 5.38 16.84
CA LYS A 113 6.62 5.39 16.55
C LYS A 113 6.84 5.36 15.05
N LYS A 114 7.64 6.26 14.55
CA LYS A 114 8.05 6.36 13.15
C LYS A 114 9.56 6.19 13.04
N THR A 115 10.00 5.43 12.03
CA THR A 115 11.41 5.32 11.71
C THR A 115 11.57 5.60 10.22
N LEU A 116 12.37 6.61 9.89
CA LEU A 116 12.69 7.01 8.53
C LEU A 116 14.18 6.78 8.28
N SER A 117 14.51 6.04 7.23
CA SER A 117 15.89 5.77 6.85
C SER A 117 16.13 6.16 5.40
N TYR A 118 17.29 6.77 5.14
CA TYR A 118 17.78 7.07 3.80
C TYR A 118 19.15 6.42 3.60
N TRP A 119 19.45 5.99 2.38
CA TRP A 119 20.74 5.46 1.99
C TRP A 119 21.46 6.42 1.05
N HIS A 120 22.66 6.82 1.45
CA HIS A 120 23.62 7.50 0.61
C HIS A 120 24.89 6.64 0.58
N ASP A 121 25.31 6.19 -0.59
CA ASP A 121 26.52 5.38 -0.77
C ASP A 121 26.59 4.18 0.21
N ASP A 122 25.52 3.41 0.31
CA ASP A 122 25.34 2.25 1.20
C ASP A 122 25.37 2.55 2.72
N VAL A 123 25.45 3.80 3.12
CA VAL A 123 25.39 4.21 4.53
C VAL A 123 24.00 4.70 4.87
N PRO A 124 23.24 4.01 5.77
CA PRO A 124 21.94 4.47 6.16
C PRO A 124 22.05 5.61 7.18
N TRP A 125 21.34 6.71 6.91
CA TRP A 125 20.93 7.66 7.92
C TRP A 125 19.55 7.26 8.45
N THR A 126 19.37 7.19 9.76
CA THR A 126 18.10 6.75 10.36
C THR A 126 17.63 7.74 11.41
N CYS A 127 16.35 8.10 11.33
CA CYS A 127 15.65 8.97 12.25
C CYS A 127 14.47 8.23 12.89
N GLU A 128 14.45 8.15 14.21
CA GLU A 128 13.34 7.58 14.98
C GLU A 128 12.62 8.67 15.75
N PHE A 129 11.31 8.82 15.57
CA PHE A 129 10.52 9.89 16.15
C PHE A 129 9.05 9.50 16.32
N ASN A 130 8.36 10.16 17.22
CA ASN A 130 6.90 10.23 17.28
C ASN A 130 6.41 11.45 16.48
N TYR A 131 7.03 12.59 16.71
CA TYR A 131 6.87 13.83 15.96
C TYR A 131 8.23 14.51 15.82
N SER A 132 8.49 15.15 14.69
CA SER A 132 9.72 15.89 14.44
C SER A 132 9.39 17.37 14.19
N ASP A 133 10.24 18.25 14.71
CA ASP A 133 10.18 19.69 14.39
C ASP A 133 10.81 19.98 13.01
N ASP A 134 11.50 18.99 12.42
CA ASP A 134 12.00 19.08 11.05
C ASP A 134 10.86 18.92 10.05
N GLU A 135 10.59 19.98 9.30
CA GLU A 135 9.50 20.03 8.33
C GLU A 135 9.69 19.02 7.18
N GLY A 136 10.94 18.75 6.77
CA GLY A 136 11.25 17.78 5.72
C GLY A 136 10.95 16.35 6.18
N VAL A 137 11.37 15.99 7.39
CA VAL A 137 11.05 14.69 8.03
C VAL A 137 9.54 14.51 8.12
N MET A 138 8.81 15.53 8.58
CA MET A 138 7.36 15.44 8.73
C MET A 138 6.64 15.36 7.37
N LYS A 139 7.07 16.12 6.36
CA LYS A 139 6.51 16.02 5.01
C LYS A 139 6.69 14.63 4.42
N THR A 140 7.88 14.05 4.58
CA THR A 140 8.15 12.67 4.12
C THR A 140 7.30 11.66 4.88
N ALA A 141 7.23 11.74 6.19
CA ALA A 141 6.41 10.86 7.01
C ALA A 141 4.92 10.95 6.64
N ASN A 142 4.41 12.16 6.42
CA ASN A 142 3.03 12.38 6.01
C ASN A 142 2.74 11.81 4.60
N ALA A 143 3.70 11.87 3.67
CA ALA A 143 3.55 11.25 2.36
C ALA A 143 3.44 9.72 2.48
N PHE A 144 4.29 9.08 3.29
CA PHE A 144 4.16 7.64 3.54
C PHE A 144 2.85 7.27 4.23
N GLN A 145 2.37 8.08 5.17
CA GLN A 145 1.06 7.85 5.80
C GLN A 145 -0.08 7.97 4.78
N ALA A 146 -0.03 8.95 3.89
CA ALA A 146 -1.03 9.13 2.83
C ALA A 146 -1.02 7.98 1.81
N MET A 147 0.16 7.45 1.47
CA MET A 147 0.26 6.24 0.63
C MET A 147 -0.31 5.00 1.33
N ALA A 148 -0.01 4.83 2.62
CA ALA A 148 -0.56 3.71 3.40
C ALA A 148 -2.09 3.79 3.50
N GLU A 149 -2.65 4.98 3.72
CA GLU A 149 -4.11 5.19 3.72
C GLU A 149 -4.74 4.75 2.38
N THR A 150 -4.09 5.07 1.26
CA THR A 150 -4.55 4.62 -0.07
C THR A 150 -4.56 3.10 -0.18
N ILE A 151 -3.48 2.43 0.20
CA ILE A 151 -3.36 0.97 0.09
C ILE A 151 -4.37 0.27 0.99
N GLN A 152 -4.46 0.68 2.26
CA GLN A 152 -5.40 0.12 3.24
C GLN A 152 -6.86 0.34 2.81
N MET A 153 -7.16 1.51 2.22
CA MET A 153 -8.48 1.74 1.63
C MET A 153 -8.72 0.82 0.43
N GLY A 154 -7.72 0.59 -0.42
CA GLY A 154 -7.81 -0.38 -1.52
C GLY A 154 -8.15 -1.79 -1.03
N GLU A 155 -7.51 -2.25 0.04
CA GLU A 155 -7.82 -3.55 0.66
C GLU A 155 -9.23 -3.61 1.22
N LYS A 156 -9.66 -2.53 1.91
CA LYS A 156 -11.03 -2.42 2.40
C LYS A 156 -12.03 -2.48 1.26
N LEU A 157 -11.82 -1.73 0.18
CA LEU A 157 -12.69 -1.75 -1.00
C LEU A 157 -12.73 -3.13 -1.66
N ALA A 158 -11.60 -3.83 -1.74
CA ALA A 158 -11.55 -5.20 -2.28
C ALA A 158 -12.32 -6.19 -1.41
N HIS A 159 -12.24 -6.04 -0.08
CA HIS A 159 -13.03 -6.83 0.86
C HIS A 159 -14.53 -6.54 0.70
N ASP A 160 -14.93 -5.27 0.70
CA ASP A 160 -16.33 -4.87 0.68
C ASP A 160 -16.97 -5.17 -0.69
N HIS A 161 -16.21 -5.06 -1.77
CA HIS A 161 -16.66 -5.51 -3.10
C HIS A 161 -17.07 -6.99 -3.11
N ARG A 162 -16.38 -7.81 -2.33
CA ARG A 162 -16.64 -9.25 -2.23
C ARG A 162 -17.74 -9.60 -1.22
N PHE A 163 -17.78 -8.91 -0.07
CA PHE A 163 -18.56 -9.34 1.09
C PHE A 163 -19.61 -8.32 1.58
N ASP A 164 -19.42 -7.02 1.30
CA ASP A 164 -20.33 -5.94 1.76
C ASP A 164 -20.47 -4.82 0.72
N ARG A 165 -21.08 -5.14 -0.41
CA ARG A 165 -21.26 -4.18 -1.50
C ARG A 165 -22.06 -2.93 -1.14
N LEU A 166 -22.83 -2.98 -0.06
CA LEU A 166 -23.63 -1.83 0.38
C LEU A 166 -22.74 -0.72 0.98
N SER A 167 -21.62 -1.07 1.58
CA SER A 167 -20.65 -0.13 2.14
C SER A 167 -19.81 0.59 1.08
N LEU A 168 -19.67 0.01 -0.13
CA LEU A 168 -18.80 0.54 -1.18
C LEU A 168 -19.01 2.02 -1.53
N ASP A 169 -20.26 2.51 -1.56
CA ASP A 169 -20.49 3.90 -1.91
C ASP A 169 -19.97 4.88 -0.85
N ALA A 170 -20.12 4.52 0.42
CA ALA A 170 -19.59 5.32 1.53
C ALA A 170 -18.06 5.29 1.55
N ASP A 171 -17.46 4.11 1.35
CA ASP A 171 -16.00 3.96 1.31
C ASP A 171 -15.37 4.68 0.12
N MET A 172 -15.98 4.58 -1.05
CA MET A 172 -15.57 5.35 -2.23
C MET A 172 -15.68 6.85 -2.01
N GLN A 173 -16.68 7.32 -1.27
CA GLN A 173 -16.77 8.72 -0.90
C GLN A 173 -15.63 9.13 0.04
N ILE A 174 -15.33 8.32 1.06
CA ILE A 174 -14.21 8.57 1.98
C ILE A 174 -12.89 8.66 1.19
N LEU A 175 -12.66 7.74 0.25
CA LEU A 175 -11.46 7.78 -0.59
C LEU A 175 -11.40 9.06 -1.44
N GLU A 176 -12.48 9.45 -2.13
CA GLU A 176 -12.53 10.70 -2.90
C GLU A 176 -12.21 11.93 -2.03
N GLU A 177 -12.75 11.97 -0.81
CA GLU A 177 -12.49 13.07 0.14
C GLU A 177 -11.04 13.06 0.64
N SER A 178 -10.47 11.87 0.90
CA SER A 178 -9.06 11.71 1.29
C SER A 178 -8.11 12.14 0.19
N VAL A 179 -8.38 11.76 -1.06
CA VAL A 179 -7.58 12.19 -2.23
C VAL A 179 -7.63 13.71 -2.39
N LYS A 180 -8.82 14.32 -2.35
CA LYS A 180 -8.98 15.78 -2.44
C LYS A 180 -8.28 16.55 -1.31
N ALA A 181 -8.18 15.95 -0.14
CA ALA A 181 -7.52 16.54 1.02
C ALA A 181 -6.00 16.21 1.09
N GLY A 182 -5.45 15.45 0.12
CA GLY A 182 -4.05 15.02 0.12
C GLY A 182 -3.70 14.02 1.24
N ARG A 183 -4.71 13.37 1.85
CA ARG A 183 -4.52 12.30 2.82
C ARG A 183 -4.36 10.92 2.17
N ALA A 184 -4.79 10.76 0.92
CA ALA A 184 -4.56 9.59 0.08
C ALA A 184 -3.87 10.04 -1.21
N ILE A 185 -2.73 9.41 -1.52
CA ILE A 185 -1.92 9.69 -2.72
C ILE A 185 -1.50 8.37 -3.37
N GLU A 186 -0.96 8.42 -4.59
CA GLU A 186 -0.51 7.23 -5.35
C GLU A 186 -1.66 6.22 -5.57
N VAL A 187 -2.82 6.75 -5.97
CA VAL A 187 -4.07 5.98 -6.16
C VAL A 187 -3.94 4.92 -7.25
N GLU A 188 -2.96 5.06 -8.16
CA GLU A 188 -2.61 4.05 -9.16
C GLU A 188 -2.31 2.68 -8.53
N ASN A 189 -1.78 2.64 -7.32
CA ASN A 189 -1.47 1.39 -6.63
C ASN A 189 -2.70 0.55 -6.29
N ILE A 190 -3.89 1.13 -6.34
CA ILE A 190 -5.18 0.45 -6.12
C ILE A 190 -6.08 0.46 -7.37
N ALA A 191 -5.53 0.83 -8.53
CA ALA A 191 -6.30 0.95 -9.77
C ALA A 191 -7.04 -0.35 -10.14
N ALA A 192 -6.43 -1.52 -9.92
CA ALA A 192 -7.06 -2.81 -10.19
C ALA A 192 -8.34 -3.03 -9.37
N VAL A 193 -8.35 -2.59 -8.12
CA VAL A 193 -9.54 -2.67 -7.25
C VAL A 193 -10.60 -1.68 -7.72
N LEU A 194 -10.20 -0.44 -8.01
CA LEU A 194 -11.12 0.57 -8.54
C LEU A 194 -11.75 0.11 -9.88
N GLN A 195 -10.96 -0.50 -10.76
CA GLN A 195 -11.46 -1.05 -12.01
C GLN A 195 -12.48 -2.17 -11.78
N SER A 196 -12.20 -3.10 -10.84
CA SER A 196 -13.15 -4.18 -10.54
C SER A 196 -14.48 -3.65 -9.99
N VAL A 197 -14.46 -2.59 -9.19
CA VAL A 197 -15.69 -1.93 -8.70
C VAL A 197 -16.41 -1.19 -9.81
N ALA A 198 -15.69 -0.52 -10.71
CA ALA A 198 -16.28 0.23 -11.83
C ALA A 198 -17.00 -0.68 -12.82
N ASP A 199 -16.47 -1.89 -13.07
CA ASP A 199 -16.96 -2.83 -14.07
C ASP A 199 -18.05 -3.77 -13.56
N ASP A 200 -18.24 -3.92 -12.24
CA ASP A 200 -19.23 -4.85 -11.69
C ASP A 200 -20.65 -4.23 -11.71
N GLU A 201 -21.50 -4.73 -12.62
CA GLU A 201 -22.90 -4.31 -12.76
C GLU A 201 -23.75 -4.54 -11.51
N HIS A 202 -23.33 -5.41 -10.59
CA HIS A 202 -24.02 -5.65 -9.32
C HIS A 202 -23.67 -4.63 -8.24
N VAL A 203 -22.70 -3.77 -8.47
CA VAL A 203 -22.38 -2.62 -7.62
C VAL A 203 -23.28 -1.46 -8.01
N ILE A 204 -23.75 -0.72 -7.00
CA ILE A 204 -24.62 0.44 -7.24
C ILE A 204 -23.94 1.49 -8.11
N ASP A 205 -24.67 2.05 -9.04
CA ASP A 205 -24.18 2.94 -10.10
C ASP A 205 -23.39 4.17 -9.55
N ARG A 206 -23.74 4.66 -8.38
CA ARG A 206 -23.03 5.77 -7.74
C ARG A 206 -21.61 5.38 -7.33
N ALA A 207 -21.38 4.21 -6.74
CA ALA A 207 -20.05 3.71 -6.38
C ALA A 207 -19.19 3.46 -7.63
N ARG A 208 -19.79 2.84 -8.67
CA ARG A 208 -19.13 2.62 -9.97
C ARG A 208 -18.64 3.93 -10.60
N ARG A 209 -19.48 4.96 -10.62
CA ARG A 209 -19.09 6.28 -11.15
C ARG A 209 -17.99 6.93 -10.33
N ARG A 210 -17.95 6.77 -9.01
CA ARG A 210 -16.86 7.26 -8.16
C ARG A 210 -15.55 6.57 -8.51
N ALA A 211 -15.56 5.23 -8.62
CA ALA A 211 -14.40 4.45 -9.03
C ALA A 211 -13.86 4.90 -10.41
N SER A 212 -14.76 5.07 -11.39
CA SER A 212 -14.38 5.55 -12.73
C SER A 212 -13.75 6.95 -12.71
N ARG A 213 -14.25 7.87 -11.88
CA ARG A 213 -13.64 9.21 -11.74
C ARG A 213 -12.23 9.14 -11.16
N LEU A 214 -12.05 8.37 -10.09
CA LEU A 214 -10.72 8.20 -9.49
C LEU A 214 -9.72 7.60 -10.47
N LEU A 215 -10.14 6.62 -11.30
CA LEU A 215 -9.30 6.07 -12.36
C LEU A 215 -8.93 7.11 -13.42
N GLN A 216 -9.86 7.97 -13.82
CA GLN A 216 -9.59 9.04 -14.77
C GLN A 216 -8.61 10.09 -14.22
N ASP A 217 -8.74 10.44 -12.94
CA ASP A 217 -7.87 11.43 -12.28
C ASP A 217 -6.41 10.94 -12.20
N VAL A 218 -6.17 9.63 -12.14
CA VAL A 218 -4.83 9.03 -12.14
C VAL A 218 -4.35 8.59 -13.53
N GLY A 219 -5.08 8.91 -14.59
CA GLY A 219 -4.67 8.66 -15.98
C GLY A 219 -4.76 7.18 -16.39
N VAL A 220 -5.40 6.33 -15.60
CA VAL A 220 -5.71 4.95 -15.98
C VAL A 220 -6.98 4.98 -16.82
N SER A 221 -6.83 5.02 -18.15
CA SER A 221 -7.96 4.88 -19.06
C SER A 221 -8.56 3.49 -18.91
N ALA A 222 -9.86 3.42 -18.65
CA ALA A 222 -10.60 2.16 -18.72
C ALA A 222 -10.33 1.52 -20.10
N SER A 223 -9.74 0.33 -20.09
CA SER A 223 -9.60 -0.45 -21.31
C SER A 223 -11.00 -0.82 -21.79
N GLN A 224 -11.40 -0.25 -22.94
CA GLN A 224 -12.60 -0.62 -23.67
C GLN A 224 -12.44 -1.98 -24.31
#